data_efa7a54bccbe2addad96c6387ba80308
#
_entry.id   efa7a54bccbe2addad96c6387ba80308
#
_cell.length_a   1.000
_cell.length_b   1.000
_cell.length_c   1.000
_cell.angle_alpha   90.00
_cell.angle_beta   90.00
_cell.angle_gamma   90.00
#
_symmetry.space_group_name_H-M   'P 1'
#
loop_
_entity.id
_entity.type
_entity.pdbx_description
1 polymer ?
#
loop_
_entity_poly.entity_id
_entity_poly.type
_entity_poly.pdbx_seq_one_letter_code
_entity_poly.pdbx_strand_id
1 'polypeptide(L)'
;MKLIIFGAGYVGSALLKDLQTRDYQIYITTTQEKRVDELKSLGKEVFIINDKTDFRDLILPCDGMIVLVAPGQLKSYEETYLNTAQKIASTLKDRKKPFFLLYTSSTSVCEGVQEDWITEGTPLNPISENGKILLKTEQIYLESGVEACILRLGGIYGPNRTLLDRAKRFSGKIMNSSGDEPTNHIHLDDILRAILFCLDHTLKGVYHLVNDDHRTRKVLYTSLCQIAHLQPPIWSSMTSHKGYKVSNSKIKKAGFSFAHPMLQIGKD
;
A
#
# COMPACT_ATOMS: atom_id res chain seq x y z
N MET A 1 -14.54 18.80 -5.78
CA MET A 1 -14.74 17.34 -5.72
C MET A 1 -14.77 16.87 -4.27
N LYS A 2 -15.71 15.97 -3.92
CA LYS A 2 -15.81 15.36 -2.58
C LYS A 2 -15.09 14.02 -2.58
N LEU A 3 -14.09 13.86 -1.72
CA LEU A 3 -13.33 12.63 -1.56
C LEU A 3 -13.50 12.06 -0.16
N ILE A 4 -13.62 10.74 -0.05
CA ILE A 4 -13.54 10.05 1.23
C ILE A 4 -12.27 9.20 1.30
N ILE A 5 -11.52 9.34 2.41
CA ILE A 5 -10.31 8.59 2.69
C ILE A 5 -10.61 7.57 3.79
N PHE A 6 -10.59 6.30 3.41
CA PHE A 6 -10.70 5.19 4.34
C PHE A 6 -9.31 4.80 4.84
N GLY A 7 -9.03 5.11 6.11
CA GLY A 7 -7.77 4.80 6.76
C GLY A 7 -6.77 5.95 6.78
N ALA A 8 -6.72 6.67 7.89
CA ALA A 8 -5.74 7.74 8.16
C ALA A 8 -4.49 7.20 8.89
N GLY A 9 -3.92 6.07 8.41
CA GLY A 9 -2.67 5.50 8.90
C GLY A 9 -1.44 6.26 8.39
N TYR A 10 -0.29 5.57 8.28
CA TYR A 10 0.97 6.16 7.86
C TYR A 10 0.88 6.89 6.50
N VAL A 11 0.35 6.21 5.48
CA VAL A 11 0.15 6.80 4.15
C VAL A 11 -0.97 7.83 4.17
N GLY A 12 -2.12 7.51 4.79
CA GLY A 12 -3.28 8.39 4.79
C GLY A 12 -3.02 9.74 5.48
N SER A 13 -2.31 9.75 6.62
CA SER A 13 -1.96 11.00 7.31
C SER A 13 -1.01 11.87 6.50
N ALA A 14 -0.07 11.26 5.77
CA ALA A 14 0.83 11.99 4.88
C ALA A 14 0.05 12.56 3.67
N LEU A 15 -0.81 11.75 3.03
CA LEU A 15 -1.63 12.18 1.90
C LEU A 15 -2.53 13.37 2.25
N LEU A 16 -3.10 13.40 3.46
CA LEU A 16 -3.94 14.50 3.91
C LEU A 16 -3.23 15.86 3.89
N LYS A 17 -1.93 15.90 4.18
CA LYS A 17 -1.13 17.13 4.11
C LYS A 17 -1.02 17.64 2.67
N ASP A 18 -0.77 16.75 1.72
CA ASP A 18 -0.66 17.12 0.29
C ASP A 18 -2.02 17.55 -0.28
N LEU A 19 -3.10 16.93 0.18
CA LEU A 19 -4.45 17.28 -0.26
C LEU A 19 -4.95 18.64 0.27
N GLN A 20 -4.31 19.22 1.30
CA GLN A 20 -4.66 20.56 1.80
C GLN A 20 -4.45 21.68 0.77
N THR A 21 -3.55 21.46 -0.18
CA THR A 21 -3.27 22.42 -1.26
C THR A 21 -4.24 22.34 -2.43
N ARG A 22 -5.18 21.37 -2.39
CA ARG A 22 -6.15 21.13 -3.46
C ARG A 22 -7.56 21.53 -3.04
N ASP A 23 -8.35 21.97 -3.98
CA ASP A 23 -9.77 22.30 -3.75
C ASP A 23 -10.65 21.03 -3.68
N TYR A 24 -10.44 20.26 -2.61
CA TYR A 24 -11.22 19.06 -2.31
C TYR A 24 -11.92 19.17 -0.97
N GLN A 25 -13.19 18.77 -0.94
CA GLN A 25 -13.91 18.46 0.31
C GLN A 25 -13.48 17.04 0.74
N ILE A 26 -12.73 16.94 1.84
CA ILE A 26 -12.18 15.66 2.28
C ILE A 26 -12.95 15.14 3.50
N TYR A 27 -13.46 13.93 3.38
CA TYR A 27 -13.97 13.12 4.47
C TYR A 27 -12.94 12.08 4.86
N ILE A 28 -12.73 11.89 6.16
CA ILE A 28 -11.72 10.99 6.68
C ILE A 28 -12.37 9.99 7.61
N THR A 29 -12.01 8.71 7.50
CA THR A 29 -12.43 7.71 8.47
C THR A 29 -11.28 7.27 9.37
N THR A 30 -11.59 7.02 10.63
CA THR A 30 -10.70 6.41 11.60
C THR A 30 -11.46 5.43 12.48
N THR A 31 -10.78 4.39 12.95
CA THR A 31 -11.31 3.48 13.99
C THR A 31 -10.85 3.87 15.40
N GLN A 32 -10.04 4.94 15.52
CA GLN A 32 -9.41 5.35 16.77
C GLN A 32 -9.91 6.74 17.19
N GLU A 33 -10.72 6.79 18.24
CA GLU A 33 -11.25 8.03 18.79
C GLU A 33 -10.15 9.04 19.17
N LYS A 34 -9.06 8.56 19.78
CA LYS A 34 -7.92 9.40 20.18
C LYS A 34 -7.25 10.15 19.02
N ARG A 35 -7.52 9.77 17.76
CA ARG A 35 -6.94 10.43 16.59
C ARG A 35 -7.84 11.50 15.98
N VAL A 36 -9.06 11.63 16.47
CA VAL A 36 -10.05 12.56 15.88
C VAL A 36 -9.54 14.00 15.91
N ASP A 37 -9.02 14.46 17.04
CA ASP A 37 -8.55 15.85 17.18
C ASP A 37 -7.30 16.12 16.31
N GLU A 38 -6.37 15.18 16.25
CA GLU A 38 -5.23 15.24 15.34
C GLU A 38 -5.70 15.39 13.88
N LEU A 39 -6.66 14.58 13.46
CA LEU A 39 -7.17 14.58 12.10
C LEU A 39 -8.01 15.83 11.78
N LYS A 40 -8.80 16.33 12.74
CA LYS A 40 -9.53 17.61 12.62
C LYS A 40 -8.58 18.79 12.47
N SER A 41 -7.41 18.77 13.08
CA SER A 41 -6.42 19.85 12.96
C SER A 41 -5.89 19.99 11.52
N LEU A 42 -6.09 18.99 10.67
CA LEU A 42 -5.82 19.04 9.24
C LEU A 42 -6.95 19.72 8.43
N GLY A 43 -7.95 20.26 9.07
CA GLY A 43 -9.06 20.99 8.45
C GLY A 43 -10.06 20.09 7.71
N LYS A 44 -10.27 18.85 8.20
CA LYS A 44 -11.08 17.82 7.53
C LYS A 44 -12.22 17.35 8.45
N GLU A 45 -13.30 16.88 7.83
CA GLU A 45 -14.35 16.17 8.54
C GLU A 45 -13.89 14.74 8.85
N VAL A 46 -14.05 14.30 10.10
CA VAL A 46 -13.57 13.03 10.60
C VAL A 46 -14.72 12.19 11.14
N PHE A 47 -14.83 10.97 10.64
CA PHE A 47 -15.83 9.99 11.04
C PHE A 47 -15.17 8.80 11.75
N ILE A 48 -15.65 8.49 12.94
CA ILE A 48 -15.26 7.27 13.64
C ILE A 48 -16.09 6.12 13.07
N ILE A 49 -15.43 5.13 12.52
CA ILE A 49 -16.10 3.95 11.96
C ILE A 49 -15.83 2.71 12.80
N ASN A 50 -16.83 1.84 12.88
CA ASN A 50 -16.79 0.54 13.53
C ASN A 50 -17.58 -0.48 12.71
N ASP A 51 -17.72 -1.70 13.24
CA ASP A 51 -18.37 -2.79 12.51
C ASP A 51 -19.88 -2.56 12.27
N LYS A 52 -20.52 -1.66 13.06
CA LYS A 52 -21.94 -1.29 12.93
C LYS A 52 -22.16 -0.07 12.03
N THR A 53 -21.11 0.62 11.60
CA THR A 53 -21.23 1.83 10.77
C THR A 53 -21.81 1.48 9.41
N ASP A 54 -22.90 2.15 9.03
CA ASP A 54 -23.40 2.14 7.66
C ASP A 54 -22.52 3.07 6.80
N PHE A 55 -22.01 2.56 5.69
CA PHE A 55 -21.14 3.32 4.81
C PHE A 55 -21.90 4.17 3.77
N ARG A 56 -23.23 4.00 3.66
CA ARG A 56 -24.05 4.71 2.65
C ARG A 56 -23.95 6.21 2.82
N ASP A 57 -24.19 6.71 4.03
CA ASP A 57 -24.17 8.16 4.32
C ASP A 57 -22.76 8.77 4.15
N LEU A 58 -21.72 7.95 4.24
CA LEU A 58 -20.35 8.39 4.07
C LEU A 58 -19.91 8.39 2.61
N ILE A 59 -20.28 7.34 1.85
CA ILE A 59 -19.78 7.10 0.49
C ILE A 59 -20.65 7.76 -0.58
N LEU A 60 -21.98 7.65 -0.48
CA LEU A 60 -22.88 8.11 -1.53
C LEU A 60 -22.79 9.62 -1.82
N PRO A 61 -22.51 10.51 -0.86
CA PRO A 61 -22.31 11.94 -1.12
C PRO A 61 -20.99 12.28 -1.82
N CYS A 62 -20.03 11.34 -1.90
CA CYS A 62 -18.69 11.58 -2.42
C CYS A 62 -18.60 11.32 -3.93
N ASP A 63 -17.62 11.93 -4.60
CA ASP A 63 -17.31 11.73 -6.02
C ASP A 63 -16.22 10.66 -6.19
N GLY A 64 -15.47 10.36 -5.14
CA GLY A 64 -14.44 9.33 -5.15
C GLY A 64 -14.00 8.91 -3.76
N MET A 65 -13.24 7.82 -3.71
CA MET A 65 -12.73 7.18 -2.51
C MET A 65 -11.28 6.75 -2.67
N ILE A 66 -10.50 6.92 -1.60
CA ILE A 66 -9.16 6.37 -1.49
C ILE A 66 -9.12 5.45 -0.27
N VAL A 67 -8.86 4.16 -0.49
CA VAL A 67 -8.83 3.13 0.55
C VAL A 67 -7.38 2.80 0.90
N LEU A 68 -6.96 3.22 2.10
CA LEU A 68 -5.61 3.11 2.64
C LEU A 68 -5.59 2.33 3.96
N VAL A 69 -6.54 1.41 4.13
CA VAL A 69 -6.64 0.62 5.35
C VAL A 69 -5.46 -0.32 5.51
N ALA A 70 -5.03 -0.51 6.75
CA ALA A 70 -4.02 -1.50 7.12
C ALA A 70 -4.42 -2.13 8.46
N PRO A 71 -4.15 -3.43 8.68
CA PRO A 71 -4.49 -4.07 9.93
C PRO A 71 -3.71 -3.41 11.07
N GLY A 72 -4.46 -3.01 12.11
CA GLY A 72 -3.89 -2.62 13.38
C GLY A 72 -3.51 -3.87 14.20
N GLN A 73 -3.11 -3.65 15.46
CA GLN A 73 -2.74 -4.77 16.35
C GLN A 73 -3.92 -5.70 16.72
N LEU A 74 -5.15 -5.23 16.57
CA LEU A 74 -6.36 -5.90 17.09
C LEU A 74 -7.28 -6.47 15.99
N LYS A 75 -7.04 -6.18 14.71
CA LYS A 75 -7.89 -6.65 13.60
C LYS A 75 -7.13 -7.60 12.69
N SER A 76 -7.81 -8.65 12.25
CA SER A 76 -7.29 -9.59 11.25
C SER A 76 -7.20 -8.96 9.86
N TYR A 77 -6.50 -9.62 8.95
CA TYR A 77 -6.48 -9.26 7.53
C TYR A 77 -7.89 -9.32 6.92
N GLU A 78 -8.66 -10.34 7.27
CA GLU A 78 -10.02 -10.53 6.78
C GLU A 78 -10.93 -9.37 7.21
N GLU A 79 -10.96 -9.03 8.48
CA GLU A 79 -11.76 -7.90 8.99
C GLU A 79 -11.37 -6.57 8.37
N THR A 80 -10.05 -6.34 8.22
CA THR A 80 -9.55 -5.05 7.73
C THR A 80 -9.73 -4.87 6.24
N TYR A 81 -9.42 -5.88 5.44
CA TYR A 81 -9.41 -5.77 3.99
C TYR A 81 -10.70 -6.32 3.37
N LEU A 82 -11.00 -7.61 3.59
CA LEU A 82 -12.07 -8.30 2.89
C LEU A 82 -13.45 -7.80 3.30
N ASN A 83 -13.74 -7.76 4.61
CA ASN A 83 -15.04 -7.33 5.11
C ASN A 83 -15.29 -5.84 4.79
N THR A 84 -14.24 -5.00 4.88
CA THR A 84 -14.33 -3.59 4.48
C THR A 84 -14.65 -3.46 2.99
N ALA A 85 -13.98 -4.22 2.13
CA ALA A 85 -14.24 -4.19 0.69
C ALA A 85 -15.65 -4.66 0.33
N GLN A 86 -16.15 -5.71 0.98
CA GLN A 86 -17.52 -6.20 0.79
C GLN A 86 -18.56 -5.13 1.15
N LYS A 87 -18.39 -4.44 2.28
CA LYS A 87 -19.27 -3.35 2.71
C LYS A 87 -19.23 -2.17 1.72
N ILE A 88 -18.04 -1.76 1.30
CA ILE A 88 -17.87 -0.68 0.31
C ILE A 88 -18.51 -1.07 -1.02
N ALA A 89 -18.20 -2.25 -1.56
CA ALA A 89 -18.73 -2.71 -2.84
C ALA A 89 -20.27 -2.84 -2.81
N SER A 90 -20.85 -3.34 -1.71
CA SER A 90 -22.30 -3.39 -1.55
C SER A 90 -22.95 -2.00 -1.58
N THR A 91 -22.32 -1.02 -0.95
CA THR A 91 -22.78 0.39 -0.97
C THR A 91 -22.70 0.99 -2.38
N LEU A 92 -21.63 0.67 -3.13
CA LEU A 92 -21.41 1.21 -4.47
C LEU A 92 -22.38 0.66 -5.52
N LYS A 93 -22.99 -0.52 -5.32
CA LYS A 93 -24.01 -1.08 -6.22
C LYS A 93 -25.23 -0.16 -6.40
N ASP A 94 -25.58 0.62 -5.37
CA ASP A 94 -26.71 1.55 -5.39
C ASP A 94 -26.36 2.88 -6.07
N ARG A 95 -25.10 3.04 -6.51
CA ARG A 95 -24.63 4.30 -7.05
C ARG A 95 -25.02 4.50 -8.51
N LYS A 96 -25.59 5.68 -8.81
CA LYS A 96 -26.01 6.06 -10.16
C LYS A 96 -25.07 7.05 -10.86
N LYS A 97 -24.12 7.63 -10.13
CA LYS A 97 -23.19 8.65 -10.65
C LYS A 97 -21.79 8.05 -10.80
N PRO A 98 -20.97 8.56 -11.73
CA PRO A 98 -19.55 8.16 -11.81
C PRO A 98 -18.85 8.27 -10.46
N PHE A 99 -17.93 7.36 -10.19
CA PHE A 99 -17.20 7.30 -8.94
C PHE A 99 -15.81 6.71 -9.17
N PHE A 100 -14.81 7.38 -8.63
CA PHE A 100 -13.44 6.88 -8.68
C PHE A 100 -13.08 6.18 -7.37
N LEU A 101 -12.61 4.94 -7.46
CA LEU A 101 -12.12 4.17 -6.32
C LEU A 101 -10.64 3.88 -6.50
N LEU A 102 -9.80 4.29 -5.54
CA LEU A 102 -8.41 3.87 -5.46
C LEU A 102 -8.20 3.03 -4.20
N TYR A 103 -7.58 1.86 -4.36
CA TYR A 103 -7.20 0.97 -3.27
C TYR A 103 -5.70 0.70 -3.29
N THR A 104 -5.03 0.86 -2.14
CA THR A 104 -3.64 0.42 -1.97
C THR A 104 -3.60 -1.01 -1.45
N SER A 105 -3.16 -1.91 -2.32
CA SER A 105 -2.89 -3.32 -2.06
C SER A 105 -1.40 -3.54 -1.79
N SER A 106 -0.93 -4.76 -1.88
CA SER A 106 0.45 -5.15 -1.61
C SER A 106 0.99 -6.09 -2.68
N THR A 107 2.28 -6.00 -2.99
CA THR A 107 2.98 -6.98 -3.83
C THR A 107 3.05 -8.37 -3.21
N SER A 108 2.62 -8.56 -1.95
CA SER A 108 2.49 -9.88 -1.33
C SER A 108 1.47 -10.78 -2.02
N VAL A 109 0.53 -10.23 -2.81
CA VAL A 109 -0.35 -11.02 -3.67
C VAL A 109 0.41 -11.82 -4.74
N CYS A 110 1.65 -11.44 -5.04
CA CYS A 110 2.53 -12.11 -5.99
C CYS A 110 3.29 -13.30 -5.39
N GLU A 111 3.09 -13.57 -4.10
CA GLU A 111 3.74 -14.70 -3.42
C GLU A 111 3.47 -16.02 -4.15
N GLY A 112 4.50 -16.88 -4.25
CA GLY A 112 4.39 -18.18 -4.88
C GLY A 112 4.57 -18.21 -6.40
N VAL A 113 4.65 -17.05 -7.04
CA VAL A 113 5.00 -16.97 -8.48
C VAL A 113 6.46 -17.38 -8.67
N GLN A 114 6.73 -18.21 -9.71
CA GLN A 114 8.05 -18.76 -10.00
C GLN A 114 8.82 -17.99 -11.08
N GLU A 115 8.24 -16.91 -11.61
CA GLU A 115 8.86 -16.08 -12.64
C GLU A 115 9.87 -15.10 -12.02
N ASP A 116 10.94 -14.79 -12.73
CA ASP A 116 11.95 -13.81 -12.28
C ASP A 116 11.34 -12.39 -12.25
N TRP A 117 10.50 -12.06 -13.21
CA TRP A 117 9.78 -10.78 -13.30
C TRP A 117 8.29 -10.96 -13.31
N ILE A 118 7.61 -10.25 -12.42
CA ILE A 118 6.16 -10.24 -12.30
C ILE A 118 5.60 -8.93 -12.85
N THR A 119 4.64 -9.04 -13.74
CA THR A 119 3.85 -7.94 -14.27
C THR A 119 2.41 -8.00 -13.76
N GLU A 120 1.61 -6.98 -14.03
CA GLU A 120 0.19 -6.98 -13.66
C GLU A 120 -0.65 -8.02 -14.40
N GLY A 121 -0.14 -8.54 -15.51
CA GLY A 121 -0.75 -9.63 -16.28
C GLY A 121 -0.33 -11.04 -15.85
N THR A 122 0.64 -11.19 -14.96
CA THR A 122 1.09 -12.49 -14.46
C THR A 122 -0.02 -13.14 -13.64
N PRO A 123 -0.42 -14.40 -13.92
CA PRO A 123 -1.39 -15.12 -13.11
C PRO A 123 -0.91 -15.27 -11.65
N LEU A 124 -1.78 -14.94 -10.71
CA LEU A 124 -1.46 -14.96 -9.28
C LEU A 124 -2.19 -16.09 -8.57
N ASN A 125 -1.45 -16.81 -7.72
CA ASN A 125 -1.99 -17.84 -6.83
C ASN A 125 -1.23 -17.77 -5.49
N PRO A 126 -1.49 -16.77 -4.64
CA PRO A 126 -0.75 -16.59 -3.39
C PRO A 126 -0.91 -17.81 -2.47
N ILE A 127 0.20 -18.18 -1.82
CA ILE A 127 0.26 -19.37 -0.94
C ILE A 127 -0.30 -19.02 0.43
N SER A 128 0.06 -17.85 0.99
CA SER A 128 -0.40 -17.43 2.32
C SER A 128 -1.86 -17.01 2.33
N GLU A 129 -2.54 -17.24 3.44
CA GLU A 129 -3.92 -16.77 3.64
C GLU A 129 -4.02 -15.24 3.52
N ASN A 130 -3.04 -14.50 4.00
CA ASN A 130 -3.00 -13.05 3.85
C ASN A 130 -2.94 -12.61 2.38
N GLY A 131 -2.13 -13.28 1.57
CA GLY A 131 -2.06 -13.04 0.13
C GLY A 131 -3.38 -13.33 -0.59
N LYS A 132 -4.04 -14.44 -0.24
CA LYS A 132 -5.36 -14.82 -0.78
C LYS A 132 -6.43 -13.79 -0.42
N ILE A 133 -6.46 -13.33 0.83
CA ILE A 133 -7.39 -12.29 1.29
C ILE A 133 -7.18 -10.99 0.49
N LEU A 134 -5.93 -10.55 0.33
CA LEU A 134 -5.63 -9.33 -0.44
C LEU A 134 -6.05 -9.47 -1.91
N LEU A 135 -5.73 -10.59 -2.56
CA LEU A 135 -6.13 -10.83 -3.96
C LEU A 135 -7.66 -10.83 -4.12
N LYS A 136 -8.39 -11.48 -3.21
CA LYS A 136 -9.85 -11.46 -3.19
C LYS A 136 -10.39 -10.04 -2.94
N THR A 137 -9.73 -9.26 -2.10
CA THR A 137 -10.09 -7.86 -1.86
C THR A 137 -9.95 -7.01 -3.12
N GLU A 138 -8.86 -7.18 -3.88
CA GLU A 138 -8.67 -6.51 -5.18
C GLU A 138 -9.80 -6.86 -6.16
N GLN A 139 -10.16 -8.14 -6.27
CA GLN A 139 -11.25 -8.60 -7.15
C GLN A 139 -12.59 -7.94 -6.80
N ILE A 140 -12.94 -7.87 -5.51
CA ILE A 140 -14.16 -7.20 -5.05
C ILE A 140 -14.21 -5.73 -5.49
N TYR A 141 -13.10 -5.00 -5.38
CA TYR A 141 -13.06 -3.62 -5.83
C TYR A 141 -13.14 -3.48 -7.35
N LEU A 142 -12.45 -4.34 -8.10
CA LEU A 142 -12.51 -4.34 -9.56
C LEU A 142 -13.91 -4.69 -10.11
N GLU A 143 -14.67 -5.51 -9.38
CA GLU A 143 -16.02 -5.95 -9.71
C GLU A 143 -17.12 -5.08 -9.06
N SER A 144 -16.77 -4.00 -8.38
CA SER A 144 -17.72 -3.16 -7.62
C SER A 144 -18.67 -2.31 -8.48
N GLY A 145 -18.51 -2.32 -9.80
CA GLY A 145 -19.34 -1.54 -10.74
C GLY A 145 -18.92 -0.08 -10.91
N VAL A 146 -17.84 0.35 -10.25
CA VAL A 146 -17.25 1.68 -10.41
C VAL A 146 -15.83 1.58 -11.00
N GLU A 147 -15.29 2.71 -11.43
CA GLU A 147 -13.93 2.76 -11.95
C GLU A 147 -12.91 2.61 -10.81
N ALA A 148 -12.27 1.44 -10.72
CA ALA A 148 -11.32 1.11 -9.67
C ALA A 148 -9.88 1.12 -10.17
N CYS A 149 -9.00 1.74 -9.38
CA CYS A 149 -7.55 1.69 -9.51
C CYS A 149 -6.94 0.97 -8.30
N ILE A 150 -6.16 -0.07 -8.55
CA ILE A 150 -5.48 -0.84 -7.50
C ILE A 150 -3.98 -0.56 -7.60
N LEU A 151 -3.37 -0.05 -6.54
CA LEU A 151 -1.93 0.12 -6.42
C LEU A 151 -1.34 -0.99 -5.55
N ARG A 152 -0.62 -1.94 -6.12
CA ARG A 152 0.12 -2.97 -5.38
C ARG A 152 1.45 -2.39 -4.91
N LEU A 153 1.52 -2.03 -3.64
CA LEU A 153 2.69 -1.38 -3.05
C LEU A 153 3.77 -2.40 -2.69
N GLY A 154 5.01 -2.07 -2.97
CA GLY A 154 6.18 -2.75 -2.41
C GLY A 154 6.34 -2.48 -0.91
N GLY A 155 7.45 -2.94 -0.35
CA GLY A 155 7.78 -2.67 1.05
C GLY A 155 7.96 -1.17 1.30
N ILE A 156 7.00 -0.54 1.97
CA ILE A 156 6.97 0.91 2.20
C ILE A 156 8.10 1.34 3.12
N TYR A 157 8.83 2.39 2.74
CA TYR A 157 9.83 3.08 3.58
C TYR A 157 9.71 4.60 3.41
N GLY A 158 10.38 5.37 4.29
CA GLY A 158 10.40 6.82 4.31
C GLY A 158 10.48 7.38 5.72
N PRO A 159 10.14 8.64 5.96
CA PRO A 159 10.22 9.30 7.27
C PRO A 159 9.49 8.49 8.37
N ASN A 160 10.14 8.29 9.52
CA ASN A 160 9.66 7.49 10.65
C ASN A 160 9.39 6.00 10.35
N ARG A 161 9.83 5.50 9.19
CA ARG A 161 9.74 4.09 8.78
C ARG A 161 10.96 3.72 7.93
N THR A 162 12.14 3.96 8.47
CA THR A 162 13.37 3.86 7.72
C THR A 162 13.81 2.42 7.42
N LEU A 163 14.61 2.25 6.39
CA LEU A 163 15.26 0.96 6.10
C LEU A 163 16.26 0.60 7.21
N LEU A 164 16.90 1.60 7.84
CA LEU A 164 17.79 1.38 8.98
C LEU A 164 17.08 0.78 10.19
N ASP A 165 15.84 1.19 10.47
CA ASP A 165 15.05 0.59 11.56
C ASP A 165 14.72 -0.88 11.29
N ARG A 166 14.56 -1.26 10.02
CA ARG A 166 14.43 -2.67 9.66
C ARG A 166 15.75 -3.43 9.86
N ALA A 167 16.88 -2.84 9.47
CA ALA A 167 18.19 -3.45 9.67
C ALA A 167 18.47 -3.70 11.17
N LYS A 168 18.15 -2.73 12.04
CA LYS A 168 18.24 -2.89 13.50
C LYS A 168 17.46 -4.12 14.01
N ARG A 169 16.26 -4.37 13.46
CA ARG A 169 15.42 -5.53 13.86
C ARG A 169 16.05 -6.88 13.50
N PHE A 170 16.87 -6.93 12.44
CA PHE A 170 17.48 -8.16 11.94
C PHE A 170 18.95 -8.29 12.30
N SER A 171 19.56 -7.26 12.91
CA SER A 171 20.97 -7.26 13.30
C SER A 171 21.33 -8.47 14.15
N GLY A 172 22.34 -9.23 13.73
CA GLY A 172 22.87 -10.41 14.43
C GLY A 172 21.93 -11.61 14.47
N LYS A 173 20.71 -11.52 13.87
CA LYS A 173 19.75 -12.63 13.89
C LYS A 173 20.02 -13.64 12.80
N ILE A 174 19.73 -14.91 13.12
CA ILE A 174 19.72 -16.00 12.12
C ILE A 174 18.43 -15.86 11.28
N MET A 175 18.61 -15.79 9.97
CA MET A 175 17.53 -15.69 8.99
C MET A 175 17.26 -17.06 8.36
N ASN A 176 15.99 -17.41 8.22
CA ASN A 176 15.58 -18.67 7.57
C ASN A 176 15.54 -18.55 6.04
N SER A 177 16.52 -17.86 5.46
CA SER A 177 16.67 -17.71 4.01
C SER A 177 18.14 -17.46 3.65
N SER A 178 18.51 -17.69 2.38
CA SER A 178 19.85 -17.37 1.85
C SER A 178 20.10 -15.86 1.73
N GLY A 179 19.04 -15.08 1.70
CA GLY A 179 19.09 -13.64 1.47
C GLY A 179 19.26 -13.23 0.00
N ASP A 180 19.21 -14.19 -0.92
CA ASP A 180 19.38 -13.96 -2.36
C ASP A 180 18.07 -13.47 -3.03
N GLU A 181 16.97 -13.48 -2.28
CA GLU A 181 15.67 -12.97 -2.78
C GLU A 181 15.75 -11.48 -3.09
N PRO A 182 15.26 -11.04 -4.26
CA PRO A 182 15.17 -9.63 -4.59
C PRO A 182 14.25 -8.89 -3.62
N THR A 183 14.54 -7.62 -3.40
CA THR A 183 13.64 -6.74 -2.65
C THR A 183 12.79 -5.90 -3.59
N ASN A 184 11.58 -5.58 -3.17
CA ASN A 184 10.65 -4.69 -3.87
C ASN A 184 10.18 -3.65 -2.87
N HIS A 185 10.67 -2.42 -3.00
CA HIS A 185 10.39 -1.33 -2.07
C HIS A 185 9.75 -0.13 -2.78
N ILE A 186 9.12 0.73 -2.00
CA ILE A 186 8.55 1.98 -2.47
C ILE A 186 8.69 3.04 -1.38
N HIS A 187 9.12 4.25 -1.76
CA HIS A 187 9.18 5.39 -0.86
C HIS A 187 7.81 6.01 -0.64
N LEU A 188 7.54 6.53 0.58
CA LEU A 188 6.28 7.18 0.92
C LEU A 188 5.93 8.30 -0.05
N ASP A 189 6.87 9.17 -0.40
CA ASP A 189 6.66 10.27 -1.34
C ASP A 189 6.17 9.77 -2.71
N ASP A 190 6.76 8.71 -3.25
CA ASP A 190 6.29 8.12 -4.51
C ASP A 190 4.90 7.50 -4.39
N ILE A 191 4.51 7.00 -3.22
CA ILE A 191 3.13 6.52 -2.99
C ILE A 191 2.16 7.70 -3.07
N LEU A 192 2.46 8.82 -2.39
CA LEU A 192 1.59 10.00 -2.39
C LEU A 192 1.44 10.56 -3.80
N ARG A 193 2.58 10.73 -4.51
CA ARG A 193 2.60 11.19 -5.90
C ARG A 193 1.83 10.27 -6.83
N ALA A 194 1.95 8.94 -6.68
CA ALA A 194 1.23 7.97 -7.50
C ALA A 194 -0.28 8.00 -7.22
N ILE A 195 -0.71 8.14 -5.96
CA ILE A 195 -2.13 8.30 -5.61
C ILE A 195 -2.72 9.54 -6.31
N LEU A 196 -2.03 10.68 -6.20
CA LEU A 196 -2.47 11.93 -6.84
C LEU A 196 -2.47 11.81 -8.36
N PHE A 197 -1.43 11.20 -8.94
CA PHE A 197 -1.34 10.94 -10.37
C PHE A 197 -2.50 10.07 -10.87
N CYS A 198 -2.81 8.97 -10.16
CA CYS A 198 -3.94 8.11 -10.52
C CYS A 198 -5.28 8.84 -10.44
N LEU A 199 -5.45 9.72 -9.45
CA LEU A 199 -6.65 10.54 -9.28
C LEU A 199 -6.78 11.58 -10.42
N ASP A 200 -5.69 12.30 -10.73
CA ASP A 200 -5.68 13.34 -11.75
C ASP A 200 -5.90 12.79 -13.18
N HIS A 201 -5.46 11.54 -13.44
CA HIS A 201 -5.58 10.89 -14.73
C HIS A 201 -6.70 9.84 -14.78
N THR A 202 -7.45 9.68 -13.72
CA THR A 202 -8.54 8.68 -13.58
C THR A 202 -8.08 7.29 -14.04
N LEU A 203 -6.92 6.83 -13.55
CA LEU A 203 -6.35 5.53 -13.94
C LEU A 203 -7.22 4.38 -13.45
N LYS A 204 -7.30 3.30 -14.26
CA LYS A 204 -8.13 2.13 -13.98
C LYS A 204 -7.32 0.84 -14.02
N GLY A 205 -7.79 -0.15 -13.28
CA GLY A 205 -7.15 -1.47 -13.22
C GLY A 205 -6.00 -1.53 -12.22
N VAL A 206 -5.13 -2.51 -12.38
CA VAL A 206 -4.06 -2.81 -11.44
C VAL A 206 -2.74 -2.20 -11.90
N TYR A 207 -1.97 -1.63 -10.97
CA TYR A 207 -0.63 -1.12 -11.18
C TYR A 207 0.29 -1.55 -10.05
N HIS A 208 1.51 -1.98 -10.39
CA HIS A 208 2.55 -2.21 -9.42
C HIS A 208 3.28 -0.90 -9.10
N LEU A 209 3.47 -0.64 -7.81
CA LEU A 209 4.18 0.53 -7.33
C LEU A 209 5.39 0.12 -6.49
N VAL A 210 6.52 -0.05 -7.16
CA VAL A 210 7.83 -0.38 -6.62
C VAL A 210 8.88 0.48 -7.30
N ASN A 211 10.01 0.74 -6.63
CA ASN A 211 11.14 1.42 -7.25
C ASN A 211 11.92 0.48 -8.20
N ASP A 212 12.98 0.97 -8.83
CA ASP A 212 13.80 0.22 -9.79
C ASP A 212 14.90 -0.62 -9.12
N ASP A 213 15.06 -0.49 -7.81
CA ASP A 213 16.12 -1.15 -7.05
C ASP A 213 15.64 -2.51 -6.51
N HIS A 214 16.10 -3.57 -7.14
CA HIS A 214 15.78 -4.95 -6.78
C HIS A 214 16.99 -5.71 -6.22
N ARG A 215 17.90 -5.02 -5.50
CA ARG A 215 19.00 -5.67 -4.82
C ARG A 215 18.50 -6.77 -3.89
N THR A 216 19.32 -7.80 -3.65
CA THR A 216 18.94 -8.90 -2.77
C THR A 216 18.85 -8.45 -1.32
N ARG A 217 18.07 -9.17 -0.53
CA ARG A 217 17.92 -8.92 0.92
C ARG A 217 19.29 -8.92 1.61
N LYS A 218 20.17 -9.84 1.25
CA LYS A 218 21.53 -9.95 1.80
C LYS A 218 22.34 -8.68 1.53
N VAL A 219 22.38 -8.23 0.27
CA VAL A 219 23.07 -6.99 -0.10
C VAL A 219 22.50 -5.81 0.64
N LEU A 220 21.17 -5.65 0.67
CA LEU A 220 20.50 -4.52 1.32
C LEU A 220 20.83 -4.48 2.82
N TYR A 221 20.55 -5.56 3.56
CA TYR A 221 20.72 -5.54 5.01
C TYR A 221 22.18 -5.51 5.44
N THR A 222 23.10 -6.11 4.67
CA THR A 222 24.53 -5.99 4.95
C THR A 222 24.97 -4.53 4.83
N SER A 223 24.60 -3.84 3.75
CA SER A 223 24.94 -2.42 3.55
C SER A 223 24.35 -1.52 4.64
N LEU A 224 23.08 -1.75 5.01
CA LEU A 224 22.42 -0.98 6.08
C LEU A 224 23.08 -1.21 7.45
N CYS A 225 23.44 -2.45 7.77
CA CYS A 225 24.16 -2.76 9.01
C CYS A 225 25.55 -2.15 9.05
N GLN A 226 26.27 -2.11 7.94
CA GLN A 226 27.58 -1.44 7.84
C GLN A 226 27.45 0.07 8.14
N ILE A 227 26.47 0.74 7.53
CA ILE A 227 26.20 2.18 7.77
C ILE A 227 25.83 2.44 9.23
N ALA A 228 25.05 1.56 9.83
CA ALA A 228 24.59 1.71 11.22
C ALA A 228 25.58 1.16 12.27
N HIS A 229 26.75 0.67 11.86
CA HIS A 229 27.72 0.02 12.74
C HIS A 229 27.14 -1.18 13.52
N LEU A 230 26.27 -1.96 12.86
CA LEU A 230 25.60 -3.12 13.41
C LEU A 230 26.16 -4.42 12.80
N GLN A 231 25.97 -5.53 13.52
CA GLN A 231 26.26 -6.85 12.97
C GLN A 231 25.24 -7.21 11.87
N PRO A 232 25.69 -7.67 10.68
CA PRO A 232 24.76 -8.11 9.65
C PRO A 232 23.99 -9.36 10.09
N PRO A 233 22.80 -9.62 9.50
CA PRO A 233 22.08 -10.87 9.70
C PRO A 233 22.93 -12.08 9.27
N ILE A 234 22.75 -13.20 9.94
CA ILE A 234 23.36 -14.48 9.59
C ILE A 234 22.40 -15.23 8.66
N TRP A 235 22.79 -15.41 7.40
CA TRP A 235 21.95 -16.03 6.39
C TRP A 235 22.11 -17.55 6.43
N SER A 236 21.00 -18.29 6.32
CA SER A 236 21.00 -19.75 6.23
C SER A 236 21.44 -20.19 4.84
N SER A 237 22.13 -21.34 4.76
CA SER A 237 22.42 -21.99 3.48
C SER A 237 21.23 -22.77 2.91
N MET A 238 20.13 -22.88 3.65
CA MET A 238 18.92 -23.54 3.16
C MET A 238 18.35 -22.76 1.97
N THR A 239 18.09 -23.48 0.89
CA THR A 239 17.48 -22.92 -0.31
C THR A 239 16.11 -22.37 0.01
N SER A 240 16.00 -21.07 -0.01
CA SER A 240 14.72 -20.39 -0.02
C SER A 240 14.20 -20.27 -1.46
N HIS A 241 12.97 -19.88 -1.60
CA HIS A 241 12.41 -19.46 -2.89
C HIS A 241 13.33 -18.41 -3.53
N LYS A 242 13.51 -18.48 -4.86
CA LYS A 242 14.33 -17.51 -5.62
C LYS A 242 13.86 -16.07 -5.43
N GLY A 243 12.64 -15.87 -4.93
CA GLY A 243 11.98 -14.59 -4.90
C GLY A 243 11.64 -14.10 -6.31
N TYR A 244 11.16 -12.89 -6.41
CA TYR A 244 10.73 -12.29 -7.69
C TYR A 244 10.95 -10.77 -7.68
N LYS A 245 11.15 -10.23 -8.86
CA LYS A 245 11.18 -8.79 -9.11
C LYS A 245 9.82 -8.35 -9.64
N VAL A 246 9.28 -7.30 -9.08
CA VAL A 246 7.99 -6.75 -9.52
C VAL A 246 8.24 -5.60 -10.50
N SER A 247 7.66 -5.69 -11.69
CA SER A 247 7.80 -4.66 -12.71
C SER A 247 6.91 -3.46 -12.42
N ASN A 248 7.46 -2.25 -12.53
CA ASN A 248 6.72 -0.98 -12.47
C ASN A 248 6.48 -0.37 -13.87
N SER A 249 6.74 -1.14 -14.93
CA SER A 249 6.72 -0.63 -16.31
C SER A 249 5.34 -0.11 -16.74
N LYS A 250 4.26 -0.68 -16.22
CA LYS A 250 2.90 -0.27 -16.58
C LYS A 250 2.58 1.15 -16.11
N ILE A 251 2.91 1.49 -14.86
CA ILE A 251 2.64 2.83 -14.34
C ILE A 251 3.57 3.88 -14.99
N LYS A 252 4.81 3.52 -15.30
CA LYS A 252 5.74 4.36 -16.07
C LYS A 252 5.21 4.63 -17.50
N LYS A 253 4.68 3.62 -18.16
CA LYS A 253 4.04 3.78 -19.48
C LYS A 253 2.79 4.66 -19.44
N ALA A 254 2.11 4.70 -18.29
CA ALA A 254 1.00 5.64 -18.09
C ALA A 254 1.46 7.09 -17.86
N GLY A 255 2.77 7.36 -17.75
CA GLY A 255 3.37 8.69 -17.60
C GLY A 255 3.87 9.01 -16.19
N PHE A 256 3.78 8.09 -15.23
CA PHE A 256 4.29 8.31 -13.88
C PHE A 256 5.82 8.25 -13.82
N SER A 257 6.43 9.20 -13.09
CA SER A 257 7.86 9.26 -12.84
C SER A 257 8.14 9.20 -11.34
N PHE A 258 9.01 8.27 -10.94
CA PHE A 258 9.43 8.11 -9.55
C PHE A 258 10.41 9.21 -9.14
N ALA A 259 10.21 9.80 -7.96
CA ALA A 259 11.17 10.70 -7.31
C ALA A 259 12.33 9.91 -6.65
N HIS A 260 12.02 8.68 -6.20
CA HIS A 260 12.98 7.79 -5.54
C HIS A 260 13.12 6.46 -6.31
N PRO A 261 13.64 6.48 -7.56
CA PRO A 261 13.75 5.28 -8.38
C PRO A 261 14.72 4.24 -7.79
N MET A 262 15.67 4.67 -6.96
CA MET A 262 16.64 3.83 -6.26
C MET A 262 16.46 3.96 -4.75
N LEU A 263 16.81 2.89 -4.00
CA LEU A 263 16.79 2.94 -2.54
C LEU A 263 17.79 3.97 -2.02
N GLN A 264 17.30 4.91 -1.23
CA GLN A 264 18.13 5.86 -0.50
C GLN A 264 18.63 5.21 0.79
N ILE A 265 19.88 4.75 0.78
CA ILE A 265 20.52 4.10 1.93
C ILE A 265 21.28 5.18 2.70
N GLY A 266 20.88 5.43 3.96
CA GLY A 266 21.60 6.34 4.86
C GLY A 266 21.35 7.85 4.63
N LYS A 267 20.24 8.22 4.03
CA LYS A 267 19.83 9.62 3.78
C LYS A 267 18.48 9.98 4.41
N ASP A 268 18.04 9.27 5.43
CA ASP A 268 16.79 9.59 6.16
C ASP A 268 17.10 10.46 7.38
#